data_84c51b9f67f8039dcea1f4305286869b
#
_entry.id   84c51b9f67f8039dcea1f4305286869b
#
_cell.length_a   1.000
_cell.length_b   1.000
_cell.length_c   1.000
_cell.angle_alpha   90.00
_cell.angle_beta   90.00
_cell.angle_gamma   90.00
#
_symmetry.space_group_name_H-M   'P 1'
#
loop_
_entity.id
_entity.type
_entity.pdbx_description
1 polymer ?
#
loop_
_entity_poly.entity_id
_entity_poly.type
_entity_poly.pdbx_seq_one_letter_code
_entity_poly.pdbx_strand_id
1 'polypeptide(L)' 'MSDNLQNRGPQDRARINLHEQHEVKYWTEALGVSKEELERAVKQAGNSAEAVRQHLRTKH' A
#
# COMPACT_ATOMS: atom_id res chain seq x y z
N MET A 1 -11.23 17.64 15.18
CA MET A 1 -10.87 16.66 15.65
C MET A 1 -11.17 15.39 15.02
N SER A 2 -12.24 14.77 15.28
CA SER A 2 -12.53 13.52 14.66
C SER A 2 -12.64 13.67 13.16
N ASP A 3 -12.78 14.85 12.68
CA ASP A 3 -12.86 15.05 11.26
C ASP A 3 -11.65 14.54 10.55
N ASN A 4 -10.52 14.65 11.18
CA ASN A 4 -9.31 14.20 10.55
C ASN A 4 -9.35 12.72 10.28
N LEU A 5 -9.98 11.99 11.14
CA LEU A 5 -10.06 10.58 10.94
C LEU A 5 -10.85 10.27 9.70
N GLN A 6 -11.88 11.03 9.47
CA GLN A 6 -12.68 10.77 8.32
C GLN A 6 -11.93 11.06 7.06
N ASN A 7 -11.12 12.07 7.11
CA ASN A 7 -10.35 12.40 5.93
C ASN A 7 -9.44 11.26 5.54
N ARG A 8 -8.98 10.53 6.52
CA ARG A 8 -8.10 9.44 6.21
C ARG A 8 -8.84 8.22 5.70
N GLY A 9 -10.14 8.20 5.88
CA GLY A 9 -10.94 7.10 5.43
C GLY A 9 -10.70 6.75 3.96
N PRO A 10 -10.77 7.71 3.05
CA PRO A 10 -10.53 7.40 1.66
C PRO A 10 -9.17 6.81 1.40
N GLN A 11 -8.18 7.30 2.10
CA GLN A 11 -6.84 6.78 1.93
C GLN A 11 -6.74 5.36 2.44
N ASP A 12 -7.42 5.09 3.53
CA ASP A 12 -7.37 3.75 4.08
C ASP A 12 -7.99 2.75 3.13
N ARG A 13 -8.87 3.22 2.27
CA ARG A 13 -9.53 2.32 1.36
C ARG A 13 -8.74 2.09 0.10
N ALA A 14 -7.66 2.78 -0.08
CA ALA A 14 -6.84 2.58 -1.25
C ALA A 14 -6.36 1.14 -1.27
N ARG A 15 -6.53 0.51 -2.40
CA ARG A 15 -6.11 -0.87 -2.55
C ARG A 15 -5.14 -0.99 -3.67
N ILE A 16 -4.22 -1.91 -3.52
CA ILE A 16 -3.17 -2.12 -4.48
C ILE A 16 -3.62 -3.23 -5.42
N ASN A 17 -3.75 -2.90 -6.70
CA ASN A 17 -4.19 -3.85 -7.70
C ASN A 17 -2.98 -4.35 -8.46
N LEU A 18 -2.53 -5.54 -8.15
CA LEU A 18 -1.34 -6.10 -8.78
C LEU A 18 -1.61 -6.55 -10.21
N HIS A 19 -2.85 -6.56 -10.62
CA HIS A 19 -3.19 -6.94 -11.98
C HIS A 19 -3.07 -5.78 -12.95
N GLU A 20 -2.92 -4.57 -12.43
CA GLU A 20 -2.79 -3.38 -13.26
C GLU A 20 -1.33 -2.96 -13.26
N GLN A 21 -0.74 -2.97 -14.44
CA GLN A 21 0.69 -2.66 -14.54
C GLN A 21 0.99 -1.25 -14.06
N HIS A 22 0.16 -0.29 -14.46
CA HIS A 22 0.46 1.08 -14.05
C HIS A 22 0.28 1.27 -12.56
N GLU A 23 -0.60 0.50 -11.92
CA GLU A 23 -0.72 0.59 -10.48
C GLU A 23 0.49 -0.03 -9.80
N VAL A 24 0.96 -1.15 -10.32
CA VAL A 24 2.15 -1.76 -9.77
C VAL A 24 3.32 -0.78 -9.85
N LYS A 25 3.46 -0.12 -10.99
CA LYS A 25 4.52 0.85 -11.15
C LYS A 25 4.36 2.00 -10.17
N TYR A 26 3.13 2.48 -10.03
CA TYR A 26 2.87 3.58 -9.13
C TYR A 26 3.26 3.21 -7.70
N TRP A 27 2.82 2.05 -7.25
CA TRP A 27 3.06 1.67 -5.86
C TRP A 27 4.51 1.32 -5.61
N THR A 28 5.19 0.71 -6.57
CA THR A 28 6.61 0.42 -6.38
C THR A 28 7.40 1.71 -6.23
N GLU A 29 7.04 2.72 -7.01
CA GLU A 29 7.73 4.00 -6.90
C GLU A 29 7.33 4.73 -5.64
N ALA A 30 6.05 4.73 -5.32
CA ALA A 30 5.58 5.44 -4.15
C ALA A 30 6.15 4.84 -2.87
N LEU A 31 6.29 3.53 -2.83
CA LEU A 31 6.78 2.85 -1.64
C LEU A 31 8.27 2.60 -1.69
N GLY A 32 8.89 2.81 -2.83
CA GLY A 32 10.33 2.62 -2.94
C GLY A 32 10.74 1.17 -2.88
N VAL A 33 9.96 0.29 -3.46
CA VAL A 33 10.27 -1.14 -3.44
C VAL A 33 10.17 -1.69 -4.85
N SER A 34 10.66 -2.90 -5.03
CA SER A 34 10.56 -3.55 -6.31
C SER A 34 9.20 -4.23 -6.44
N LYS A 35 8.92 -4.70 -7.65
CA LYS A 35 7.66 -5.37 -7.88
C LYS A 35 7.54 -6.60 -7.01
N GLU A 36 8.61 -7.35 -6.89
CA GLU A 36 8.57 -8.54 -6.07
C GLU A 36 8.33 -8.19 -4.61
N GLU A 37 8.97 -7.14 -4.15
CA GLU A 37 8.76 -6.70 -2.79
C GLU A 37 7.31 -6.30 -2.57
N LEU A 38 6.75 -5.59 -3.54
CA LEU A 38 5.38 -5.16 -3.43
C LEU A 38 4.45 -6.36 -3.37
N GLU A 39 4.66 -7.32 -4.23
CA GLU A 39 3.81 -8.50 -4.25
C GLU A 39 3.89 -9.25 -2.94
N ARG A 40 5.09 -9.37 -2.42
CA ARG A 40 5.29 -10.08 -1.18
C ARG A 40 4.60 -9.36 -0.03
N ALA A 41 4.72 -8.04 -0.01
CA ALA A 41 4.09 -7.26 1.04
C ALA A 41 2.57 -7.39 0.97
N VAL A 42 2.02 -7.36 -0.24
CA VAL A 42 0.59 -7.51 -0.40
C VAL A 42 0.15 -8.89 0.08
N LYS A 43 0.97 -9.89 -0.21
CA LYS A 43 0.62 -11.24 0.18
C LYS A 43 0.58 -11.38 1.70
N GLN A 44 1.46 -10.70 2.39
CA GLN A 44 1.54 -10.85 3.84
C GLN A 44 0.68 -9.88 4.58
N ALA A 45 0.56 -8.67 4.09
CA ALA A 45 -0.19 -7.63 4.78
C ALA A 45 -1.59 -7.41 4.20
N GLY A 46 -1.84 -7.96 3.03
CA GLY A 46 -3.11 -7.70 2.36
C GLY A 46 -2.93 -6.62 1.32
N ASN A 47 -3.99 -6.38 0.53
CA ASN A 47 -3.87 -5.43 -0.55
C ASN A 47 -4.22 -4.02 -0.14
N SER A 48 -4.31 -3.75 1.15
CA SER A 48 -4.55 -2.41 1.64
C SER A 48 -3.26 -1.61 1.58
N ALA A 49 -3.30 -0.44 0.96
CA ALA A 49 -2.10 0.37 0.86
C ALA A 49 -1.55 0.72 2.23
N GLU A 50 -2.45 0.99 3.16
CA GLU A 50 -2.03 1.33 4.51
C GLU A 50 -1.31 0.15 5.16
N ALA A 51 -1.88 -1.04 5.03
CA ALA A 51 -1.28 -2.22 5.65
C ALA A 51 0.07 -2.53 5.02
N VAL A 52 0.17 -2.39 3.71
CA VAL A 52 1.42 -2.66 3.02
C VAL A 52 2.47 -1.64 3.45
N ARG A 53 2.07 -0.39 3.55
CA ARG A 53 3.02 0.64 3.96
C ARG A 53 3.56 0.35 5.35
N GLN A 54 2.70 -0.04 6.26
CA GLN A 54 3.14 -0.34 7.62
C GLN A 54 4.00 -1.59 7.64
N HIS A 55 3.63 -2.57 6.84
CA HIS A 55 4.42 -3.79 6.77
C HIS A 55 5.84 -3.51 6.31
N LEU A 56 5.97 -2.65 5.31
CA LEU A 56 7.28 -2.33 4.79
C LEU A 56 8.09 -1.53 5.79
N ARG A 57 7.44 -0.69 6.57
CA ARG A 57 8.13 0.10 7.57
C ARG A 57 8.68 -0.77 8.67
N THR A 58 7.90 -1.73 9.11
CA THR A 58 8.36 -2.58 10.21
C THR A 58 9.36 -3.60 9.75
N LYS A 59 9.46 -3.80 8.45
CA LYS A 59 10.39 -4.78 7.94
C LYS A 59 11.82 -4.35 8.17
N HIS A 60 12.04 -3.08 8.25
CA HIS A 60 13.35 -2.63 8.54
C HIS A 60 13.63 -2.79 10.02
#